data_ec425af690079a0d3139ff7f8b4d0811
#
_entry.id   ec425af690079a0d3139ff7f8b4d0811
#
_cell.length_a   1.000
_cell.length_b   1.000
_cell.length_c   1.000
_cell.angle_alpha   90.00
_cell.angle_beta   90.00
_cell.angle_gamma   90.00
#
_symmetry.space_group_name_H-M   'P 1'
#
loop_
_entity.id
_entity.type
_entity.pdbx_description
1 polymer ?
#
loop_
_entity_poly.entity_id
_entity_poly.type
_entity_poly.pdbx_seq_one_letter_code
_entity_poly.pdbx_strand_id
1 'polypeptide(L)'
;MSLPRILEAELIDTPQAAMEYDSLDHSEANHSFAADFLAAGGQGDMLDLCTGTAQIPVELCRQGYQGRIMAADLSISMLEMARLNIEIASVIDRVQLAQADAKSLLFADAYFDCVACNGALHHFATPLPVLQGALRVLRPSGLLFFRDLLRPESEEVLQQLVDTYAPNANEVQRRMFEDSFHAAFTLDEVRALVSQLGYDPETVQATSDRHWTWSVRKPDQQA
;
A
#
# COMPACT_ATOMS: atom_id res chain seq x y z
N MET A 1 10.79 22.26 -8.01
CA MET A 1 9.34 21.96 -8.29
C MET A 1 9.33 20.51 -8.69
N SER A 2 8.47 19.69 -8.08
CA SER A 2 8.34 18.27 -8.44
C SER A 2 7.87 18.10 -9.90
N LEU A 3 8.13 16.92 -10.47
CA LEU A 3 7.60 16.54 -11.78
C LEU A 3 6.06 16.68 -11.80
N PRO A 4 5.44 16.95 -12.97
CA PRO A 4 3.99 16.90 -13.08
C PRO A 4 3.50 15.48 -12.80
N ARG A 5 2.37 15.34 -12.10
CA ARG A 5 1.74 14.06 -11.86
C ARG A 5 1.12 13.51 -13.15
N ILE A 6 1.52 12.33 -13.56
CA ILE A 6 0.97 11.62 -14.71
C ILE A 6 0.31 10.34 -14.18
N LEU A 7 -1.01 10.22 -14.36
CA LEU A 7 -1.74 9.04 -13.89
C LEU A 7 -1.40 7.82 -14.75
N GLU A 8 -1.21 6.70 -14.09
CA GLU A 8 -1.15 5.39 -14.73
C GLU A 8 -2.51 4.69 -14.70
N ALA A 9 -2.57 3.51 -15.30
CA ALA A 9 -3.81 2.72 -15.29
C ALA A 9 -4.17 2.32 -13.86
N GLU A 10 -5.40 2.61 -13.42
CA GLU A 10 -5.87 2.31 -12.06
C GLU A 10 -5.96 0.80 -11.78
N LEU A 11 -6.14 0.00 -12.81
CA LEU A 11 -6.28 -1.45 -12.69
C LEU A 11 -5.38 -2.18 -13.67
N ILE A 12 -4.53 -3.03 -13.13
CA ILE A 12 -3.79 -4.04 -13.86
C ILE A 12 -4.47 -5.39 -13.60
N ASP A 13 -5.21 -5.91 -14.58
CA ASP A 13 -5.96 -7.16 -14.41
C ASP A 13 -5.70 -8.13 -15.55
N THR A 14 -4.42 -8.48 -15.75
CA THR A 14 -4.01 -9.56 -16.63
C THR A 14 -3.04 -10.50 -15.90
N PRO A 15 -3.13 -11.83 -16.13
CA PRO A 15 -2.20 -12.78 -15.52
C PRO A 15 -0.72 -12.44 -15.81
N GLN A 16 -0.43 -11.98 -17.03
CA GLN A 16 0.93 -11.61 -17.42
C GLN A 16 1.45 -10.44 -16.58
N ALA A 17 0.66 -9.39 -16.40
CA ALA A 17 1.07 -8.23 -15.62
C ALA A 17 1.21 -8.56 -14.13
N ALA A 18 0.34 -9.42 -13.57
CA ALA A 18 0.47 -9.91 -12.21
C ALA A 18 1.77 -10.73 -12.01
N MET A 19 2.14 -11.58 -12.97
CA MET A 19 3.40 -12.31 -12.94
C MET A 19 4.62 -11.39 -13.04
N GLU A 20 4.60 -10.40 -13.93
CA GLU A 20 5.69 -9.42 -14.09
C GLU A 20 5.88 -8.62 -12.78
N TYR A 21 4.79 -8.16 -12.17
CA TYR A 21 4.82 -7.48 -10.89
C TYR A 21 5.38 -8.37 -9.78
N ASP A 22 4.90 -9.61 -9.67
CA ASP A 22 5.32 -10.54 -8.61
C ASP A 22 6.79 -10.95 -8.74
N SER A 23 7.34 -10.94 -9.95
CA SER A 23 8.75 -11.25 -10.22
C SER A 23 9.72 -10.11 -9.87
N LEU A 24 9.22 -8.90 -9.59
CA LEU A 24 10.04 -7.80 -9.11
C LEU A 24 10.51 -8.07 -7.66
N ASP A 25 11.78 -7.78 -7.40
CA ASP A 25 12.32 -7.92 -6.04
C ASP A 25 11.92 -6.73 -5.17
N HIS A 26 10.84 -6.91 -4.43
CA HIS A 26 10.36 -5.96 -3.42
C HIS A 26 10.77 -6.35 -1.99
N SER A 27 11.62 -7.35 -1.81
CA SER A 27 11.88 -7.97 -0.50
C SER A 27 12.34 -6.98 0.55
N GLU A 28 13.27 -6.08 0.23
CA GLU A 28 13.77 -5.07 1.18
C GLU A 28 12.67 -4.07 1.56
N ALA A 29 11.91 -3.56 0.59
CA ALA A 29 10.82 -2.62 0.83
C ALA A 29 9.70 -3.26 1.66
N ASN A 30 9.31 -4.49 1.33
CA ASN A 30 8.31 -5.25 2.06
C ASN A 30 8.76 -5.57 3.49
N HIS A 31 10.03 -5.94 3.67
CA HIS A 31 10.61 -6.18 5.00
C HIS A 31 10.57 -4.91 5.86
N SER A 32 11.00 -3.78 5.31
CA SER A 32 10.96 -2.48 6.00
C SER A 32 9.52 -2.07 6.33
N PHE A 33 8.58 -2.23 5.40
CA PHE A 33 7.17 -1.92 5.64
C PHE A 33 6.61 -2.73 6.82
N ALA A 34 6.84 -4.06 6.81
CA ALA A 34 6.33 -4.95 7.85
C ALA A 34 6.95 -4.62 9.22
N ALA A 35 8.26 -4.37 9.27
CA ALA A 35 8.96 -3.99 10.50
C ALA A 35 8.41 -2.69 11.09
N ASP A 36 8.22 -1.66 10.26
CA ASP A 36 7.71 -0.36 10.68
C ASP A 36 6.24 -0.44 11.12
N PHE A 37 5.41 -1.21 10.40
CA PHE A 37 4.02 -1.47 10.79
C PHE A 37 3.92 -2.14 12.16
N LEU A 38 4.75 -3.16 12.42
CA LEU A 38 4.82 -3.84 13.71
C LEU A 38 5.32 -2.89 14.81
N ALA A 39 6.34 -2.08 14.54
CA ALA A 39 6.87 -1.09 15.47
C ALA A 39 5.84 0.01 15.81
N ALA A 40 4.95 0.37 14.87
CA ALA A 40 3.82 1.27 15.10
C ALA A 40 2.69 0.63 15.94
N GLY A 41 2.85 -0.63 16.35
CA GLY A 41 1.89 -1.37 17.17
C GLY A 41 0.76 -2.00 16.35
N GLY A 42 1.04 -2.44 15.13
CA GLY A 42 0.14 -3.24 14.32
C GLY A 42 -0.19 -4.57 14.99
N GLN A 43 -1.49 -4.82 15.26
CA GLN A 43 -1.96 -6.03 15.92
C GLN A 43 -3.46 -6.26 15.67
N GLY A 44 -3.96 -7.45 15.99
CA GLY A 44 -5.39 -7.78 15.87
C GLY A 44 -5.80 -8.17 14.45
N ASP A 45 -7.06 -7.94 14.09
CA ASP A 45 -7.59 -8.23 12.76
C ASP A 45 -7.25 -7.05 11.81
N MET A 46 -6.60 -7.35 10.71
CA MET A 46 -6.07 -6.35 9.76
C MET A 46 -6.75 -6.45 8.40
N LEU A 47 -6.98 -5.32 7.76
CA LEU A 47 -7.20 -5.21 6.32
C LEU A 47 -5.91 -4.73 5.64
N ASP A 48 -5.39 -5.54 4.72
CA ASP A 48 -4.38 -5.13 3.76
C ASP A 48 -5.08 -4.72 2.46
N LEU A 49 -5.10 -3.42 2.19
CA LEU A 49 -5.87 -2.81 1.11
C LEU A 49 -5.01 -2.64 -0.13
N CYS A 50 -5.51 -3.07 -1.28
CA CYS A 50 -4.77 -3.18 -2.54
C CYS A 50 -3.55 -4.11 -2.36
N THR A 51 -3.82 -5.33 -1.88
CA THR A 51 -2.80 -6.29 -1.46
C THR A 51 -1.90 -6.77 -2.60
N GLY A 52 -2.32 -6.58 -3.86
CA GLY A 52 -1.62 -7.10 -5.02
C GLY A 52 -1.44 -8.62 -4.91
N THR A 53 -0.21 -9.09 -5.01
CA THR A 53 0.15 -10.51 -4.91
C THR A 53 0.36 -11.00 -3.47
N ALA A 54 -0.12 -10.24 -2.45
CA ALA A 54 -0.08 -10.54 -1.02
C ALA A 54 1.33 -10.68 -0.42
N GLN A 55 2.34 -10.03 -1.00
CA GLN A 55 3.70 -10.09 -0.48
C GLN A 55 3.82 -9.43 0.92
N ILE A 56 3.06 -8.35 1.19
CA ILE A 56 3.03 -7.69 2.51
C ILE A 56 2.39 -8.61 3.57
N PRO A 57 1.20 -9.21 3.38
CA PRO A 57 0.64 -10.20 4.30
C PRO A 57 1.59 -11.37 4.61
N VAL A 58 2.25 -11.90 3.59
CA VAL A 58 3.24 -12.99 3.76
C VAL A 58 4.41 -12.53 4.61
N GLU A 59 4.96 -11.35 4.34
CA GLU A 59 6.11 -10.82 5.08
C GLU A 59 5.74 -10.48 6.53
N LEU A 60 4.56 -9.91 6.79
CA LEU A 60 4.05 -9.69 8.14
C LEU A 60 3.96 -11.00 8.94
N CYS A 61 3.44 -12.07 8.32
CA CYS A 61 3.41 -13.39 8.95
C CYS A 61 4.81 -13.92 9.26
N ARG A 62 5.78 -13.73 8.36
CA ARG A 62 7.19 -14.12 8.57
C ARG A 62 7.84 -13.35 9.72
N GLN A 63 7.51 -12.08 9.88
CA GLN A 63 8.00 -11.24 10.98
C GLN A 63 7.21 -11.42 12.29
N GLY A 64 6.28 -12.37 12.34
CA GLY A 64 5.61 -12.77 13.57
C GLY A 64 4.31 -12.03 13.88
N TYR A 65 3.68 -11.36 12.91
CA TYR A 65 2.33 -10.84 13.07
C TYR A 65 1.38 -11.99 13.46
N GLN A 66 0.59 -11.83 14.52
CA GLN A 66 -0.25 -12.89 15.07
C GLN A 66 -1.73 -12.78 14.72
N GLY A 67 -2.18 -11.63 14.20
CA GLY A 67 -3.56 -11.39 13.82
C GLY A 67 -3.98 -12.09 12.52
N ARG A 68 -5.25 -12.04 12.20
CA ARG A 68 -5.79 -12.44 10.89
C ARG A 68 -5.65 -11.28 9.93
N ILE A 69 -5.38 -11.58 8.68
CA ILE A 69 -5.24 -10.59 7.61
C ILE A 69 -6.30 -10.85 6.55
N MET A 70 -7.14 -9.86 6.28
CA MET A 70 -7.98 -9.78 5.10
C MET A 70 -7.18 -9.05 4.04
N ALA A 71 -6.70 -9.76 3.03
CA ALA A 71 -5.94 -9.24 1.91
C ALA A 71 -6.90 -8.95 0.75
N ALA A 72 -7.13 -7.67 0.47
CA ALA A 72 -8.16 -7.23 -0.46
C ALA A 72 -7.55 -6.55 -1.69
N ASP A 73 -8.00 -6.94 -2.88
CA ASP A 73 -7.64 -6.31 -4.16
C ASP A 73 -8.82 -6.30 -5.11
N LEU A 74 -8.80 -5.41 -6.09
CA LEU A 74 -9.82 -5.37 -7.14
C LEU A 74 -9.49 -6.35 -8.27
N SER A 75 -8.20 -6.56 -8.57
CA SER A 75 -7.70 -7.42 -9.64
C SER A 75 -7.80 -8.90 -9.26
N ILE A 76 -8.55 -9.64 -10.05
CA ILE A 76 -8.63 -11.11 -9.92
C ILE A 76 -7.26 -11.75 -10.23
N SER A 77 -6.54 -11.24 -11.22
CA SER A 77 -5.22 -11.76 -11.60
C SER A 77 -4.21 -11.59 -10.47
N MET A 78 -4.26 -10.47 -9.72
CA MET A 78 -3.43 -10.27 -8.53
C MET A 78 -3.81 -11.25 -7.42
N LEU A 79 -5.12 -11.45 -7.16
CA LEU A 79 -5.60 -12.36 -6.12
C LEU A 79 -5.29 -13.84 -6.44
N GLU A 80 -5.29 -14.24 -7.70
CA GLU A 80 -4.86 -15.58 -8.11
C GLU A 80 -3.36 -15.80 -7.80
N MET A 81 -2.51 -14.82 -8.07
CA MET A 81 -1.10 -14.89 -7.69
C MET A 81 -0.92 -14.82 -6.17
N ALA A 82 -1.67 -13.95 -5.48
CA ALA A 82 -1.69 -13.87 -4.02
C ALA A 82 -2.00 -15.23 -3.37
N ARG A 83 -2.97 -15.96 -3.91
CA ARG A 83 -3.31 -17.30 -3.41
C ARG A 83 -2.10 -18.24 -3.48
N LEU A 84 -1.36 -18.23 -4.59
CA LEU A 84 -0.15 -19.06 -4.73
C LEU A 84 0.92 -18.66 -3.72
N ASN A 85 1.16 -17.37 -3.53
CA ASN A 85 2.14 -16.87 -2.57
C ASN A 85 1.79 -17.24 -1.12
N ILE A 86 0.51 -17.15 -0.75
CA ILE A 86 -0.01 -17.54 0.57
C ILE A 86 0.16 -19.06 0.79
N GLU A 87 -0.13 -19.89 -0.23
CA GLU A 87 0.03 -21.35 -0.17
C GLU A 87 1.53 -21.72 -0.03
N ILE A 88 2.41 -21.13 -0.85
CA ILE A 88 3.86 -21.35 -0.80
C ILE A 88 4.43 -20.96 0.57
N ALA A 89 3.97 -19.83 1.12
CA ALA A 89 4.40 -19.37 2.44
C ALA A 89 3.75 -20.15 3.60
N SER A 90 2.78 -21.03 3.35
CA SER A 90 2.05 -21.83 4.35
C SER A 90 1.34 -20.97 5.41
N VAL A 91 0.71 -19.86 4.99
CA VAL A 91 0.00 -18.91 5.87
C VAL A 91 -1.51 -18.82 5.57
N ILE A 92 -2.07 -19.82 4.89
CA ILE A 92 -3.46 -19.86 4.43
C ILE A 92 -4.50 -19.81 5.58
N ASP A 93 -4.15 -20.25 6.76
CA ASP A 93 -4.98 -20.19 7.97
C ASP A 93 -5.04 -18.79 8.58
N ARG A 94 -4.20 -17.88 8.14
CA ARG A 94 -4.05 -16.52 8.67
C ARG A 94 -4.42 -15.42 7.69
N VAL A 95 -4.25 -15.67 6.40
CA VAL A 95 -4.50 -14.69 5.33
C VAL A 95 -5.68 -15.15 4.49
N GLN A 96 -6.72 -14.33 4.44
CA GLN A 96 -7.91 -14.54 3.63
C GLN A 96 -7.94 -13.52 2.51
N LEU A 97 -8.30 -13.96 1.30
CA LEU A 97 -8.41 -13.09 0.14
C LEU A 97 -9.84 -12.59 -0.03
N ALA A 98 -9.99 -11.34 -0.44
CA ALA A 98 -11.26 -10.74 -0.82
C ALA A 98 -11.12 -9.90 -2.08
N GLN A 99 -12.02 -10.07 -3.06
CA GLN A 99 -12.12 -9.10 -4.15
C GLN A 99 -12.91 -7.90 -3.65
N ALA A 100 -12.29 -6.70 -3.67
CA ALA A 100 -12.92 -5.46 -3.20
C ALA A 100 -12.38 -4.23 -3.93
N ASP A 101 -13.28 -3.29 -4.23
CA ASP A 101 -12.90 -1.96 -4.71
C ASP A 101 -12.57 -1.08 -3.49
N ALA A 102 -11.33 -0.59 -3.41
CA ALA A 102 -10.87 0.27 -2.34
C ALA A 102 -11.66 1.59 -2.23
N LYS A 103 -12.25 2.06 -3.33
CA LYS A 103 -13.11 3.25 -3.35
C LYS A 103 -14.50 3.01 -2.78
N SER A 104 -14.91 1.74 -2.62
CA SER A 104 -16.26 1.36 -2.18
C SER A 104 -16.23 0.07 -1.36
N LEU A 105 -15.54 0.10 -0.22
CA LEU A 105 -15.41 -1.05 0.67
C LEU A 105 -16.76 -1.49 1.23
N LEU A 106 -17.09 -2.78 1.07
CA LEU A 106 -18.32 -3.39 1.58
C LEU A 106 -18.18 -3.97 2.99
N PHE A 107 -17.04 -3.76 3.65
CA PHE A 107 -16.87 -4.14 5.06
C PHE A 107 -17.65 -3.21 5.98
N ALA A 108 -18.08 -3.75 7.12
CA ALA A 108 -18.78 -2.98 8.15
C ALA A 108 -17.90 -1.86 8.73
N ASP A 109 -18.53 -0.82 9.27
CA ASP A 109 -17.84 0.24 9.99
C ASP A 109 -17.15 -0.33 11.23
N ALA A 110 -15.98 0.21 11.57
CA ALA A 110 -15.22 -0.18 12.76
C ALA A 110 -15.03 -1.70 12.89
N TYR A 111 -14.63 -2.36 11.79
CA TYR A 111 -14.48 -3.81 11.74
C TYR A 111 -13.05 -4.29 12.00
N PHE A 112 -12.03 -3.56 11.53
CA PHE A 112 -10.63 -3.95 11.64
C PHE A 112 -9.89 -3.18 12.74
N ASP A 113 -8.95 -3.85 13.39
CA ASP A 113 -8.03 -3.23 14.37
C ASP A 113 -6.92 -2.44 13.66
N CYS A 114 -6.55 -2.88 12.46
CA CYS A 114 -5.58 -2.21 11.60
C CYS A 114 -6.06 -2.14 10.16
N VAL A 115 -5.71 -1.07 9.45
CA VAL A 115 -5.81 -0.97 8.00
C VAL A 115 -4.47 -0.52 7.45
N ALA A 116 -3.90 -1.31 6.55
CA ALA A 116 -2.64 -1.00 5.88
C ALA A 116 -2.82 -0.93 4.37
N CYS A 117 -1.97 -0.16 3.72
CA CYS A 117 -1.87 -0.09 2.26
C CYS A 117 -0.43 0.27 1.90
N ASN A 118 0.17 -0.47 0.98
CA ASN A 118 1.53 -0.23 0.53
C ASN A 118 1.59 -0.12 -0.99
N GLY A 119 2.13 1.00 -1.48
CA GLY A 119 2.44 1.18 -2.91
C GLY A 119 1.22 1.16 -3.83
N ALA A 120 0.07 1.70 -3.41
CA ALA A 120 -1.13 1.63 -4.24
C ALA A 120 -1.93 2.94 -4.33
N LEU A 121 -1.74 3.89 -3.41
CA LEU A 121 -2.54 5.11 -3.42
C LEU A 121 -2.32 5.95 -4.68
N HIS A 122 -1.12 5.88 -5.27
CA HIS A 122 -0.75 6.59 -6.49
C HIS A 122 -1.57 6.17 -7.73
N HIS A 123 -2.13 4.96 -7.76
CA HIS A 123 -3.01 4.53 -8.85
C HIS A 123 -4.34 5.30 -8.91
N PHE A 124 -4.79 5.89 -7.79
CA PHE A 124 -6.10 6.53 -7.73
C PHE A 124 -6.03 7.99 -8.19
N ALA A 125 -6.80 8.33 -9.24
CA ALA A 125 -6.97 9.72 -9.65
C ALA A 125 -7.59 10.57 -8.52
N THR A 126 -8.50 9.97 -7.74
CA THR A 126 -9.17 10.58 -6.59
C THR A 126 -8.97 9.69 -5.36
N PRO A 127 -7.90 9.88 -4.57
CA PRO A 127 -7.56 9.00 -3.44
C PRO A 127 -8.44 9.20 -2.20
N LEU A 128 -9.12 10.34 -2.07
CA LEU A 128 -9.90 10.69 -0.89
C LEU A 128 -10.96 9.63 -0.51
N PRO A 129 -11.76 9.06 -1.43
CA PRO A 129 -12.70 7.98 -1.09
C PRO A 129 -12.02 6.73 -0.52
N VAL A 130 -10.82 6.39 -1.00
CA VAL A 130 -10.03 5.26 -0.48
C VAL A 130 -9.64 5.49 0.98
N LEU A 131 -9.10 6.68 1.28
CA LEU A 131 -8.70 7.05 2.65
C LEU A 131 -9.91 7.13 3.59
N GLN A 132 -11.03 7.69 3.13
CA GLN A 132 -12.29 7.73 3.89
C GLN A 132 -12.82 6.31 4.17
N GLY A 133 -12.81 5.44 3.17
CA GLY A 133 -13.20 4.04 3.30
C GLY A 133 -12.33 3.29 4.30
N ALA A 134 -11.02 3.46 4.24
CA ALA A 134 -10.07 2.87 5.17
C ALA A 134 -10.33 3.33 6.62
N LEU A 135 -10.51 4.63 6.83
CA LEU A 135 -10.85 5.19 8.14
C LEU A 135 -12.22 4.73 8.65
N ARG A 136 -13.22 4.55 7.76
CA ARG A 136 -14.54 4.07 8.14
C ARG A 136 -14.50 2.66 8.71
N VAL A 137 -13.82 1.75 8.01
CA VAL A 137 -13.74 0.33 8.43
C VAL A 137 -12.79 0.09 9.59
N LEU A 138 -11.92 1.05 9.92
CA LEU A 138 -11.01 1.02 11.05
C LEU A 138 -11.75 1.30 12.35
N ARG A 139 -11.51 0.49 13.41
CA ARG A 139 -12.03 0.69 14.76
C ARG A 139 -11.51 1.98 15.39
N PRO A 140 -12.24 2.56 16.37
CA PRO A 140 -11.66 3.55 17.27
C PRO A 140 -10.36 3.01 17.89
N SER A 141 -9.36 3.87 18.09
CA SER A 141 -7.99 3.52 18.52
C SER A 141 -7.21 2.58 17.58
N GLY A 142 -7.82 2.13 16.48
CA GLY A 142 -7.18 1.28 15.48
C GLY A 142 -6.05 1.99 14.72
N LEU A 143 -5.10 1.24 14.20
CA LEU A 143 -3.95 1.75 13.45
C LEU A 143 -4.26 1.84 11.95
N LEU A 144 -4.14 3.04 11.37
CA LEU A 144 -4.01 3.25 9.95
C LEU A 144 -2.52 3.33 9.60
N PHE A 145 -2.08 2.60 8.57
CA PHE A 145 -0.69 2.61 8.12
C PHE A 145 -0.62 2.55 6.59
N PHE A 146 -0.40 3.70 5.98
CA PHE A 146 -0.27 3.84 4.54
C PHE A 146 1.15 4.25 4.19
N ARG A 147 1.76 3.55 3.24
CA ARG A 147 3.06 3.90 2.65
C ARG A 147 2.95 3.88 1.15
N ASP A 148 3.53 4.88 0.49
CA ASP A 148 3.55 4.93 -0.95
C ASP A 148 4.78 5.71 -1.46
N LEU A 149 4.98 5.69 -2.78
CA LEU A 149 6.07 6.38 -3.44
C LEU A 149 5.95 7.91 -3.30
N LEU A 150 7.10 8.55 -3.22
CA LEU A 150 7.25 10.00 -3.34
C LEU A 150 7.54 10.37 -4.80
N ARG A 151 6.77 11.29 -5.36
CA ARG A 151 7.07 11.83 -6.69
C ARG A 151 8.40 12.58 -6.68
N PRO A 152 9.35 12.21 -7.56
CA PRO A 152 10.67 12.84 -7.63
C PRO A 152 10.60 14.31 -8.02
N GLU A 153 11.65 15.05 -7.69
CA GLU A 153 11.76 16.47 -8.02
C GLU A 153 12.14 16.70 -9.49
N SER A 154 12.82 15.75 -10.12
CA SER A 154 13.27 15.85 -11.51
C SER A 154 13.43 14.48 -12.16
N GLU A 155 13.53 14.46 -13.50
CA GLU A 155 13.80 13.24 -14.28
C GLU A 155 15.15 12.60 -13.91
N GLU A 156 16.16 13.40 -13.58
CA GLU A 156 17.47 12.90 -13.15
C GLU A 156 17.35 12.11 -11.84
N VAL A 157 16.57 12.61 -10.88
CA VAL A 157 16.31 11.92 -9.61
C VAL A 157 15.49 10.66 -9.87
N LEU A 158 14.49 10.70 -10.76
CA LEU A 158 13.70 9.53 -11.15
C LEU A 158 14.61 8.44 -11.71
N GLN A 159 15.47 8.76 -12.68
CA GLN A 159 16.38 7.78 -13.26
C GLN A 159 17.36 7.20 -12.24
N GLN A 160 17.87 8.00 -11.31
CA GLN A 160 18.72 7.52 -10.22
C GLN A 160 17.99 6.51 -9.32
N LEU A 161 16.71 6.77 -9.00
CA LEU A 161 15.88 5.84 -8.21
C LEU A 161 15.65 4.52 -8.98
N VAL A 162 15.29 4.60 -10.27
CA VAL A 162 15.11 3.42 -11.12
C VAL A 162 16.40 2.60 -11.20
N ASP A 163 17.53 3.24 -11.44
CA ASP A 163 18.83 2.55 -11.53
C ASP A 163 19.26 1.92 -10.19
N THR A 164 18.91 2.55 -9.08
CA THR A 164 19.24 2.07 -7.74
C THR A 164 18.37 0.88 -7.33
N TYR A 165 17.06 0.97 -7.54
CA TYR A 165 16.08 0.02 -6.97
C TYR A 165 15.55 -1.02 -7.97
N ALA A 166 15.83 -0.84 -9.26
CA ALA A 166 15.49 -1.78 -10.31
C ALA A 166 16.67 -2.10 -11.24
N PRO A 167 17.89 -2.38 -10.69
CA PRO A 167 19.10 -2.53 -11.51
C PRO A 167 19.06 -3.73 -12.47
N ASN A 168 18.31 -4.78 -12.09
CA ASN A 168 18.18 -6.01 -12.86
C ASN A 168 16.83 -6.14 -13.58
N ALA A 169 15.97 -5.10 -13.52
CA ALA A 169 14.66 -5.11 -14.11
C ALA A 169 14.76 -5.07 -15.65
N ASN A 170 13.89 -5.80 -16.32
CA ASN A 170 13.72 -5.71 -17.75
C ASN A 170 13.08 -4.36 -18.16
N GLU A 171 13.01 -4.07 -19.46
CA GLU A 171 12.49 -2.79 -19.96
C GLU A 171 11.03 -2.53 -19.53
N VAL A 172 10.19 -3.58 -19.51
CA VAL A 172 8.79 -3.47 -19.08
C VAL A 172 8.70 -3.13 -17.60
N GLN A 173 9.47 -3.82 -16.75
CA GLN A 173 9.52 -3.59 -15.31
C GLN A 173 10.08 -2.21 -14.96
N ARG A 174 11.14 -1.75 -15.66
CA ARG A 174 11.67 -0.39 -15.49
C ARG A 174 10.61 0.66 -15.80
N ARG A 175 9.88 0.47 -16.90
CA ARG A 175 8.81 1.38 -17.29
C ARG A 175 7.67 1.40 -16.27
N MET A 176 7.24 0.23 -15.76
CA MET A 176 6.25 0.17 -14.67
C MET A 176 6.70 0.99 -13.47
N PHE A 177 7.97 0.89 -13.11
CA PHE A 177 8.53 1.62 -11.96
C PHE A 177 8.60 3.14 -12.22
N GLU A 178 8.97 3.56 -13.43
CA GLU A 178 8.96 4.97 -13.87
C GLU A 178 7.53 5.54 -13.86
N ASP A 179 6.56 4.81 -14.42
CA ASP A 179 5.15 5.23 -14.47
C ASP A 179 4.59 5.41 -13.06
N SER A 180 4.89 4.51 -12.11
CA SER A 180 4.47 4.63 -10.71
C SER A 180 5.08 5.86 -10.01
N PHE A 181 6.34 6.22 -10.29
CA PHE A 181 6.92 7.45 -9.78
C PHE A 181 6.26 8.72 -10.35
N HIS A 182 5.91 8.70 -11.64
CA HIS A 182 5.16 9.79 -12.25
C HIS A 182 3.74 9.93 -11.67
N ALA A 183 3.10 8.81 -11.31
CA ALA A 183 1.78 8.81 -10.69
C ALA A 183 1.80 9.12 -9.18
N ALA A 184 2.95 8.99 -8.53
CA ALA A 184 3.12 9.20 -7.10
C ALA A 184 2.70 10.61 -6.63
N PHE A 185 2.34 10.72 -5.37
CA PHE A 185 2.05 12.00 -4.71
C PHE A 185 3.32 12.64 -4.14
N THR A 186 3.36 13.95 -4.09
CA THR A 186 4.32 14.68 -3.25
C THR A 186 3.89 14.62 -1.79
N LEU A 187 4.82 14.88 -0.88
CA LEU A 187 4.52 14.94 0.56
C LEU A 187 3.43 15.98 0.87
N ASP A 188 3.49 17.15 0.24
CA ASP A 188 2.54 18.24 0.44
C ASP A 188 1.13 17.87 -0.06
N GLU A 189 1.02 17.15 -1.18
CA GLU A 189 -0.25 16.67 -1.70
C GLU A 189 -0.90 15.66 -0.74
N VAL A 190 -0.13 14.72 -0.17
CA VAL A 190 -0.64 13.77 0.82
C VAL A 190 -1.03 14.49 2.12
N ARG A 191 -0.22 15.41 2.60
CA ARG A 191 -0.53 16.26 3.77
C ARG A 191 -1.82 17.05 3.60
N ALA A 192 -2.06 17.58 2.40
CA ALA A 192 -3.31 18.26 2.08
C ALA A 192 -4.53 17.32 2.13
N LEU A 193 -4.40 16.08 1.65
CA LEU A 193 -5.45 15.05 1.76
C LEU A 193 -5.74 14.69 3.21
N VAL A 194 -4.70 14.48 4.01
CA VAL A 194 -4.80 14.14 5.44
C VAL A 194 -5.47 15.27 6.23
N SER A 195 -5.12 16.52 5.93
CA SER A 195 -5.79 17.71 6.52
C SER A 195 -7.29 17.76 6.20
N GLN A 196 -7.70 17.40 4.98
CA GLN A 196 -9.12 17.34 4.59
C GLN A 196 -9.90 16.27 5.38
N LEU A 197 -9.20 15.24 5.88
CA LEU A 197 -9.75 14.19 6.73
C LEU A 197 -9.78 14.58 8.22
N GLY A 198 -9.29 15.76 8.57
CA GLY A 198 -9.28 16.27 9.95
C GLY A 198 -8.11 15.74 10.80
N TYR A 199 -7.08 15.20 10.17
CA TYR A 199 -5.85 14.75 10.86
C TYR A 199 -4.72 15.78 10.70
N ASP A 200 -3.77 15.73 11.63
CA ASP A 200 -2.57 16.55 11.58
C ASP A 200 -1.71 16.15 10.35
N PRO A 201 -1.44 17.05 9.39
CA PRO A 201 -0.62 16.78 8.23
C PRO A 201 0.79 16.33 8.58
N GLU A 202 1.32 16.75 9.74
CA GLU A 202 2.65 16.34 10.20
C GLU A 202 2.73 14.85 10.61
N THR A 203 1.61 14.13 10.66
CA THR A 203 1.61 12.67 10.79
C THR A 203 2.06 11.96 9.51
N VAL A 204 2.13 12.67 8.38
CA VAL A 204 2.71 12.17 7.13
C VAL A 204 4.18 12.54 7.07
N GLN A 205 5.03 11.53 7.00
CA GLN A 205 6.50 11.69 7.00
C GLN A 205 7.12 11.07 5.76
N ALA A 206 8.19 11.70 5.24
CA ALA A 206 9.08 11.02 4.32
C ALA A 206 9.91 10.00 5.12
N THR A 207 9.76 8.72 4.80
CA THR A 207 10.39 7.63 5.57
C THR A 207 11.56 6.98 4.83
N SER A 208 11.75 7.33 3.57
CA SER A 208 12.96 7.03 2.79
C SER A 208 13.16 8.06 1.69
N ASP A 209 14.15 7.87 0.86
CA ASP A 209 14.42 8.69 -0.33
C ASP A 209 13.32 8.60 -1.41
N ARG A 210 12.43 7.61 -1.29
CA ARG A 210 11.38 7.32 -2.28
C ARG A 210 10.00 7.04 -1.69
N HIS A 211 9.83 7.06 -0.34
CA HIS A 211 8.55 6.74 0.28
C HIS A 211 8.12 7.81 1.28
N TRP A 212 6.83 8.04 1.31
CA TRP A 212 6.16 8.64 2.44
C TRP A 212 5.37 7.57 3.23
N THR A 213 5.14 7.84 4.51
CA THR A 213 4.28 7.01 5.38
C THR A 213 3.33 7.91 6.15
N TRP A 214 2.06 7.53 6.15
CA TRP A 214 1.05 8.05 7.05
C TRP A 214 0.67 6.98 8.06
N SER A 215 1.07 7.20 9.30
CA SER A 215 0.79 6.29 10.42
C SER A 215 0.05 7.04 11.51
N VAL A 216 -1.19 6.62 11.82
CA VAL A 216 -2.03 7.32 12.79
C VAL A 216 -2.99 6.35 13.49
N ARG A 217 -3.31 6.63 14.75
CA ARG A 217 -4.42 6.00 15.44
C ARG A 217 -5.71 6.77 15.18
N LYS A 218 -6.78 6.05 14.79
CA LYS A 218 -8.10 6.66 14.66
C LYS A 218 -8.55 7.16 16.05
N PRO A 219 -8.98 8.43 16.17
CA PRO A 219 -9.48 8.94 17.44
C PRO A 219 -10.64 8.08 18.00
N ASP A 220 -10.71 7.98 19.32
CA ASP A 220 -11.88 7.41 19.96
C ASP A 220 -13.12 8.25 19.61
N GLN A 221 -14.24 7.62 19.31
CA GLN A 221 -15.48 8.34 19.20
C GLN A 221 -15.78 8.94 20.57
N GLN A 222 -15.76 10.27 20.65
CA GLN A 222 -16.31 10.93 21.82
C GLN A 222 -17.80 10.57 21.92
N ALA A 223 -18.15 9.92 23.02
CA ALA A 223 -19.54 9.53 23.34
C ALA A 223 -20.45 10.75 23.47
#